data_f4d61d1d267b4f4d9fa42327f262c77b
#
_entry.id   f4d61d1d267b4f4d9fa42327f262c77b
#
_cell.length_a   1.000
_cell.length_b   1.000
_cell.length_c   1.000
_cell.angle_alpha   90.00
_cell.angle_beta   90.00
_cell.angle_gamma   90.00
#
_symmetry.space_group_name_H-M   'P 1'
#
loop_
_entity.id
_entity.type
_entity.pdbx_description
1 polymer ?
#
loop_
_entity_poly.entity_id
_entity_poly.type
_entity_poly.pdbx_seq_one_letter_code
_entity_poly.pdbx_strand_id
1 'polypeptide(L)'
;MSAVTLTTYTEDDVTSWLGAKEVEKGRAYTGQVHELEVDDQRILALVSGSARQPYTSSARLVHHKNGRISLISGCTCPVGVDCKHVAAMLLKAIDER
;
A
#
# COMPACT_ATOMS: atom_id res chain seq x y z
N MET A 1 5.11 -18.01 15.94
CA MET A 1 5.26 -17.42 14.61
C MET A 1 4.34 -16.22 14.49
N SER A 2 4.88 -15.07 14.21
CA SER A 2 4.08 -13.86 14.14
C SER A 2 3.44 -13.73 12.76
N ALA A 3 2.16 -13.39 12.73
CA ALA A 3 1.47 -13.10 11.48
C ALA A 3 1.89 -11.72 10.98
N VAL A 4 1.89 -11.53 9.67
CA VAL A 4 2.13 -10.23 9.07
C VAL A 4 0.92 -9.34 9.33
N THR A 5 1.18 -8.11 9.78
CA THR A 5 0.13 -7.12 10.03
C THR A 5 0.46 -5.83 9.30
N LEU A 6 -0.44 -4.86 9.36
CA LEU A 6 -0.21 -3.55 8.73
C LEU A 6 0.91 -2.74 9.38
N THR A 7 1.41 -3.18 10.54
CA THR A 7 2.54 -2.53 11.20
C THR A 7 3.81 -3.38 11.16
N THR A 8 3.76 -4.60 10.63
CA THR A 8 4.91 -5.51 10.58
C THR A 8 5.27 -6.00 9.20
N TYR A 9 4.47 -5.69 8.18
CA TYR A 9 4.80 -6.13 6.82
C TYR A 9 6.11 -5.49 6.36
N THR A 10 6.77 -6.15 5.41
CA THR A 10 8.05 -5.72 4.87
C THR A 10 7.91 -5.34 3.40
N GLU A 11 8.96 -4.76 2.85
CA GLU A 11 9.01 -4.44 1.42
C GLU A 11 8.89 -5.70 0.57
N ASP A 12 9.44 -6.83 1.03
CA ASP A 12 9.27 -8.11 0.32
C ASP A 12 7.81 -8.53 0.26
N ASP A 13 7.07 -8.30 1.33
CA ASP A 13 5.64 -8.56 1.34
C ASP A 13 4.91 -7.70 0.32
N VAL A 14 5.25 -6.42 0.24
CA VAL A 14 4.64 -5.50 -0.73
C VAL A 14 4.92 -6.00 -2.15
N THR A 15 6.15 -6.40 -2.42
CA THR A 15 6.54 -6.93 -3.73
C THR A 15 5.76 -8.19 -4.07
N SER A 16 5.56 -9.06 -3.09
CA SER A 16 4.79 -10.29 -3.28
C SER A 16 3.33 -9.98 -3.62
N TRP A 17 2.75 -8.96 -2.98
CA TRP A 17 1.35 -8.61 -3.19
C TRP A 17 1.08 -7.85 -4.48
N LEU A 18 1.97 -6.90 -4.83
CA LEU A 18 1.73 -5.96 -5.93
C LEU A 18 2.57 -6.25 -7.18
N GLY A 19 3.66 -6.97 -7.02
CA GLY A 19 4.61 -7.21 -8.10
C GLY A 19 5.74 -6.20 -8.11
N ALA A 20 6.93 -6.66 -8.54
CA ALA A 20 8.13 -5.83 -8.52
C ALA A 20 8.00 -4.57 -9.38
N LYS A 21 7.28 -4.67 -10.48
CA LYS A 21 7.10 -3.54 -11.40
C LYS A 21 6.35 -2.38 -10.75
N GLU A 22 5.26 -2.69 -10.05
CA GLU A 22 4.47 -1.66 -9.39
C GLU A 22 5.20 -1.09 -8.18
N VAL A 23 5.95 -1.93 -7.47
CA VAL A 23 6.77 -1.46 -6.34
C VAL A 23 7.84 -0.48 -6.83
N GLU A 24 8.51 -0.79 -7.93
CA GLU A 24 9.54 0.08 -8.48
C GLU A 24 8.96 1.43 -8.90
N LYS A 25 7.79 1.41 -9.53
CA LYS A 25 7.07 2.66 -9.87
C LYS A 25 6.68 3.43 -8.61
N GLY A 26 6.23 2.70 -7.59
CA GLY A 26 5.79 3.32 -6.34
C GLY A 26 6.91 4.02 -5.60
N ARG A 27 8.15 3.55 -5.72
CA ARG A 27 9.30 4.21 -5.07
C ARG A 27 9.42 5.67 -5.49
N ALA A 28 9.08 5.99 -6.74
CA ALA A 28 9.15 7.35 -7.23
C ALA A 28 8.05 8.25 -6.66
N TYR A 29 7.03 7.67 -6.06
CA TYR A 29 5.88 8.39 -5.54
C TYR A 29 5.85 8.48 -4.01
N THR A 30 6.83 7.90 -3.30
CA THR A 30 6.80 7.94 -1.83
C THR A 30 6.80 9.35 -1.28
N GLY A 31 7.44 10.29 -1.95
CA GLY A 31 7.42 11.70 -1.58
C GLY A 31 6.09 12.38 -1.86
N GLN A 32 5.19 11.73 -2.57
CA GLN A 32 3.88 12.26 -2.93
C GLN A 32 2.76 11.74 -2.03
N VAL A 33 3.10 10.94 -1.02
CA VAL A 33 2.13 10.39 -0.07
C VAL A 33 1.87 11.41 1.02
N HIS A 34 0.59 11.74 1.22
CA HIS A 34 0.16 12.75 2.19
C HIS A 34 -0.94 12.18 3.08
N GLU A 35 -1.06 12.71 4.28
CA GLU A 35 -2.12 12.36 5.22
C GLU A 35 -2.20 10.84 5.44
N LEU A 36 -1.04 10.23 5.64
CA LEU A 36 -0.95 8.80 5.88
C LEU A 36 -1.55 8.45 7.24
N GLU A 37 -2.50 7.51 7.24
CA GLU A 37 -3.11 6.99 8.44
C GLU A 37 -2.97 5.47 8.46
N VAL A 38 -2.43 4.95 9.55
CA VAL A 38 -2.22 3.51 9.73
C VAL A 38 -2.91 3.09 11.02
N ASP A 39 -3.79 2.11 10.93
CA ASP A 39 -4.36 1.49 12.11
C ASP A 39 -4.32 -0.05 11.95
N ASP A 40 -4.90 -0.77 12.91
CA ASP A 40 -4.85 -2.23 12.90
C ASP A 40 -5.61 -2.86 11.74
N GLN A 41 -6.52 -2.13 11.12
CA GLN A 41 -7.42 -2.67 10.11
C GLN A 41 -7.11 -2.19 8.71
N ARG A 42 -6.53 -1.00 8.55
CA ARG A 42 -6.30 -0.45 7.23
C ARG A 42 -5.25 0.65 7.23
N ILE A 43 -4.75 0.92 6.03
CA ILE A 43 -3.89 2.07 5.76
C ILE A 43 -4.63 2.93 4.74
N LEU A 44 -4.65 4.23 4.99
CA LEU A 44 -5.24 5.22 4.07
C LEU A 44 -4.23 6.33 3.84
N ALA A 45 -4.22 6.87 2.63
CA ALA A 45 -3.39 8.03 2.32
C ALA A 45 -3.91 8.71 1.08
N LEU A 46 -3.52 9.98 0.93
CA LEU A 46 -3.66 10.70 -0.33
C LEU A 46 -2.32 10.64 -1.05
N VAL A 47 -2.35 10.31 -2.33
CA VAL A 47 -1.13 10.21 -3.13
C VAL A 47 -1.28 11.09 -4.36
N SER A 48 -0.43 12.10 -4.48
CA SER A 48 -0.43 12.99 -5.63
C SER A 48 0.12 12.26 -6.85
N GLY A 49 -0.61 12.35 -7.95
CA GLY A 49 -0.21 11.76 -9.23
C GLY A 49 -0.36 12.77 -10.35
N SER A 50 -0.75 12.29 -11.52
CA SER A 50 -0.92 13.14 -12.69
C SER A 50 -2.23 13.94 -12.69
N ALA A 51 -3.18 13.57 -11.83
CA ALA A 51 -4.45 14.28 -11.76
C ALA A 51 -4.32 15.56 -10.94
N ARG A 52 -5.27 16.47 -11.14
CA ARG A 52 -5.32 17.74 -10.44
C ARG A 52 -5.43 17.57 -8.94
N GLN A 53 -6.22 16.57 -8.50
CA GLN A 53 -6.38 16.27 -7.08
C GLN A 53 -5.69 14.96 -6.75
N PRO A 54 -5.23 14.80 -5.49
CA PRO A 54 -4.59 13.53 -5.09
C PRO A 54 -5.58 12.38 -5.17
N TYR A 55 -5.04 11.20 -5.45
CA TYR A 55 -5.83 9.97 -5.39
C TYR A 55 -5.93 9.49 -3.95
N THR A 56 -7.07 8.91 -3.59
CA THR A 56 -7.23 8.25 -2.29
C THR A 56 -6.82 6.79 -2.45
N SER A 57 -5.84 6.38 -1.67
CA SER A 57 -5.36 5.00 -1.69
C SER A 57 -5.67 4.33 -0.35
N SER A 58 -6.00 3.05 -0.39
CA SER A 58 -6.29 2.29 0.82
C SER A 58 -5.75 0.86 0.68
N ALA A 59 -5.49 0.24 1.82
CA ALA A 59 -5.04 -1.14 1.86
C ALA A 59 -5.44 -1.78 3.17
N ARG A 60 -5.79 -3.08 3.11
CA ARG A 60 -6.03 -3.89 4.30
C ARG A 60 -5.59 -5.31 4.04
N LEU A 61 -5.36 -6.06 5.09
CA LEU A 61 -4.92 -7.44 4.99
C LEU A 61 -6.06 -8.38 5.36
N VAL A 62 -6.14 -9.49 4.64
CA VAL A 62 -7.09 -10.56 4.94
C VAL A 62 -6.26 -11.80 5.27
N HIS A 63 -6.51 -12.34 6.46
CA HIS A 63 -5.84 -13.54 6.94
C HIS A 63 -6.75 -14.74 6.66
N HIS A 64 -6.28 -15.65 5.82
CA HIS A 64 -7.03 -16.83 5.44
C HIS A 64 -6.77 -17.98 6.42
N LYS A 65 -7.69 -18.93 6.50
CA LYS A 65 -7.58 -20.06 7.41
C LYS A 65 -6.34 -20.92 7.19
N ASN A 66 -5.85 -20.96 5.95
CA ASN A 66 -4.67 -21.75 5.60
C ASN A 66 -3.34 -21.04 5.90
N GLY A 67 -3.39 -19.90 6.58
CA GLY A 67 -2.22 -19.12 6.91
C GLY A 67 -1.80 -18.12 5.84
N ARG A 68 -2.47 -18.09 4.69
CA ARG A 68 -2.17 -17.13 3.65
C ARG A 68 -2.67 -15.74 4.05
N ILE A 69 -1.96 -14.73 3.60
CA ILE A 69 -2.32 -13.33 3.84
C ILE A 69 -2.45 -12.66 2.48
N SER A 70 -3.60 -12.06 2.24
CA SER A 70 -3.86 -11.33 0.99
C SER A 70 -4.02 -9.86 1.27
N LEU A 71 -3.56 -9.04 0.33
CA LEU A 71 -3.76 -7.60 0.37
C LEU A 71 -5.00 -7.26 -0.43
N ILE A 72 -5.88 -6.46 0.17
CA ILE A 72 -6.99 -5.85 -0.55
C ILE A 72 -6.68 -4.36 -0.61
N SER A 73 -6.55 -3.83 -1.80
CA SER A 73 -6.20 -2.43 -2.01
C SER A 73 -7.25 -1.73 -2.84
N GLY A 74 -7.27 -0.41 -2.76
CA GLY A 74 -8.11 0.42 -3.59
C GLY A 74 -7.45 1.75 -3.84
N CYS A 75 -7.74 2.33 -4.99
CA CYS A 75 -7.22 3.65 -5.34
C CYS A 75 -8.20 4.30 -6.30
N THR A 76 -8.36 5.60 -6.20
CA THR A 76 -9.26 6.34 -7.09
C THR A 76 -8.65 6.65 -8.44
N CYS A 77 -7.41 6.19 -8.70
CA CYS A 77 -6.78 6.34 -10.01
C CYS A 77 -7.42 5.38 -11.03
N PRO A 78 -7.14 5.56 -12.34
CA PRO A 78 -7.73 4.70 -13.37
C PRO A 78 -7.44 3.22 -13.25
N VAL A 79 -6.33 2.82 -12.61
CA VAL A 79 -6.00 1.41 -12.39
C VAL A 79 -6.91 0.79 -11.34
N GLY A 80 -7.21 1.50 -10.28
CA GLY A 80 -8.20 1.13 -9.26
C GLY A 80 -7.70 0.24 -8.13
N VAL A 81 -6.85 -0.74 -8.40
CA VAL A 81 -6.33 -1.66 -7.40
C VAL A 81 -4.87 -1.98 -7.69
N ASP A 82 -4.13 -2.34 -6.65
CA ASP A 82 -2.76 -2.82 -6.75
C ASP A 82 -1.86 -1.95 -7.65
N CYS A 83 -2.08 -0.64 -7.59
CA CYS A 83 -1.37 0.31 -8.45
C CYS A 83 -0.12 0.88 -7.76
N LYS A 84 0.64 1.67 -8.53
CA LYS A 84 1.85 2.32 -8.01
C LYS A 84 1.57 3.25 -6.83
N HIS A 85 0.37 3.84 -6.76
CA HIS A 85 0.01 4.73 -5.64
C HIS A 85 -0.16 3.94 -4.35
N VAL A 86 -0.77 2.74 -4.43
CA VAL A 86 -0.87 1.84 -3.30
C VAL A 86 0.52 1.40 -2.87
N ALA A 87 1.39 1.06 -3.82
CA ALA A 87 2.78 0.69 -3.52
C ALA A 87 3.50 1.83 -2.79
N ALA A 88 3.36 3.06 -3.27
CA ALA A 88 3.98 4.23 -2.64
C ALA A 88 3.49 4.41 -1.20
N MET A 89 2.18 4.26 -0.98
CA MET A 89 1.59 4.36 0.35
C MET A 89 2.16 3.32 1.30
N LEU A 90 2.24 2.06 0.84
CA LEU A 90 2.76 0.97 1.68
C LEU A 90 4.25 1.14 1.99
N LEU A 91 5.04 1.59 1.01
CA LEU A 91 6.46 1.86 1.23
C LEU A 91 6.65 3.03 2.19
N LYS A 92 5.86 4.09 2.04
CA LYS A 92 5.94 5.25 2.93
C LYS A 92 5.59 4.87 4.36
N ALA A 93 4.61 4.00 4.56
CA ALA A 93 4.23 3.52 5.89
C ALA A 93 5.38 2.77 6.55
N ILE A 94 6.16 2.01 5.79
CA ILE A 94 7.36 1.34 6.32
C ILE A 94 8.38 2.38 6.77
N ASP A 95 8.61 3.40 5.96
CA ASP A 95 9.59 4.45 6.27
C ASP A 95 9.22 5.27 7.50
N GLU A 96 7.92 5.41 7.75
CA GLU A 96 7.41 6.22 8.87
C GLU A 96 7.36 5.47 10.21
N ARG A 97 7.70 4.21 10.23
CA ARG A 97 7.70 3.39 11.46
C ARG A 97 8.77 3.82 12.45
#